data_faf68086d7d6722873ccc88837ee3375
#
_entry.id   faf68086d7d6722873ccc88837ee3375
#
_cell.length_a   1.000
_cell.length_b   1.000
_cell.length_c   1.000
_cell.angle_alpha   90.00
_cell.angle_beta   90.00
_cell.angle_gamma   90.00
#
_symmetry.space_group_name_H-M   'P 1'
#
loop_
_entity.id
_entity.type
_entity.pdbx_description
1 polymer ?
#
loop_
_entity_poly.entity_id
_entity_poly.type
_entity_poly.pdbx_seq_one_letter_code
_entity_poly.pdbx_strand_id
1 'polypeptide(L)'
;SMPLINSKGVRQTPWSEGQNVRHLEPMGFIKFDLLGLSTLAMMETAIELILKRHFRNDNPTFSDVKSFYDRYLHPDKIDLNDEKVYENVFHKGNFVGTFQFTEDGARNFAERVKPNNIIDVSAITSIYRPGPLSANVHEDYIEAKGSPQYIKYLTPEIQEITEETFGFLIFQEQIAKIAHALGKDLSLDEGNLLRKLLTKKGTGKGFEVKDRIHKKFIDGCIEKGIAQTEAQALWEKFEYFSGYGFNKSHAVCYSVISYQCAWLLTYYQAEWIAAFLDKEPESRKEEAINTAKSLGYSIAPVDVNTSGRTWEITKDGKTLIQPLTSIKGFGESAMIQVLEHRPFKDIEDLLFREEVKYAKLNKKVLDRLCRAGALDALVDDRFTGRKHFWSAAVVERPKTKKKFHENIEKYRGEGDFSEEEIIHFKTELTGIFPMNLVISPETIEKLKEKFIPPISEFDEELQICWFIPRKVIPKKTKRGKDYWILQVIDSNNETEKITCWGIDPKKDSIHINRPYMSRLEYDPKWGFSTRSMYRNFRLLG
;
A
#
# COMPACT_ATOMS: atom_id res chain seq x y z
N SER A 1 -26.01 -21.46 -21.75
CA SER A 1 -25.75 -20.77 -20.47
C SER A 1 -24.67 -21.51 -19.72
N MET A 2 -23.72 -20.77 -19.15
CA MET A 2 -22.71 -21.34 -18.27
C MET A 2 -23.27 -21.56 -16.85
N PRO A 3 -22.94 -22.68 -16.18
CA PRO A 3 -23.28 -22.87 -14.79
C PRO A 3 -22.55 -21.83 -13.94
N LEU A 4 -23.23 -21.32 -12.91
CA LEU A 4 -22.66 -20.42 -11.93
C LEU A 4 -22.54 -21.13 -10.59
N ILE A 5 -21.38 -20.99 -9.96
CA ILE A 5 -21.13 -21.44 -8.59
C ILE A 5 -20.91 -20.23 -7.69
N ASN A 6 -21.17 -20.40 -6.40
CA ASN A 6 -20.86 -19.40 -5.40
C ASN A 6 -19.55 -19.79 -4.70
N SER A 7 -18.49 -19.02 -4.90
CA SER A 7 -17.20 -19.25 -4.27
C SER A 7 -16.81 -18.02 -3.49
N LYS A 8 -16.57 -18.17 -2.17
CA LYS A 8 -16.21 -17.07 -1.25
C LYS A 8 -17.16 -15.86 -1.32
N GLY A 9 -18.46 -16.11 -1.51
CA GLY A 9 -19.48 -15.05 -1.61
C GLY A 9 -19.62 -14.39 -2.98
N VAL A 10 -18.82 -14.78 -3.97
CA VAL A 10 -18.86 -14.25 -5.33
C VAL A 10 -19.44 -15.29 -6.29
N ARG A 11 -20.39 -14.89 -7.13
CA ARG A 11 -20.89 -15.73 -8.22
C ARG A 11 -19.86 -15.77 -9.34
N GLN A 12 -19.38 -16.95 -9.66
CA GLN A 12 -18.41 -17.17 -10.73
C GLN A 12 -18.72 -18.45 -11.49
N THR A 13 -18.25 -18.56 -12.72
CA THR A 13 -18.28 -19.83 -13.45
C THR A 13 -17.12 -20.71 -13.00
N PRO A 14 -17.30 -22.05 -12.88
CA PRO A 14 -16.20 -22.96 -12.57
C PRO A 14 -15.11 -22.97 -13.65
N TRP A 15 -15.37 -22.33 -14.80
CA TRP A 15 -14.44 -22.24 -15.93
C TRP A 15 -13.77 -20.89 -16.08
N SER A 16 -13.79 -20.04 -15.04
CA SER A 16 -13.35 -18.63 -15.12
C SER A 16 -11.86 -18.42 -15.21
N GLU A 17 -11.02 -19.35 -14.76
CA GLU A 17 -9.58 -19.12 -14.69
C GLU A 17 -8.72 -20.34 -15.04
N GLY A 18 -7.48 -20.05 -15.47
CA GLY A 18 -6.40 -21.02 -15.61
C GLY A 18 -6.64 -22.07 -16.68
N GLN A 19 -6.58 -23.33 -16.29
CA GLN A 19 -6.61 -24.45 -17.23
C GLN A 19 -7.91 -24.58 -18.04
N ASN A 20 -9.01 -24.02 -17.54
CA ASN A 20 -10.33 -24.19 -18.15
C ASN A 20 -10.59 -23.19 -19.29
N VAL A 21 -9.92 -22.03 -19.34
CA VAL A 21 -10.08 -21.01 -20.40
C VAL A 21 -9.78 -21.60 -21.77
N ARG A 22 -8.73 -22.40 -21.92
CA ARG A 22 -8.35 -23.06 -23.18
C ARG A 22 -9.42 -23.98 -23.77
N HIS A 23 -10.39 -24.42 -22.97
CA HIS A 23 -11.50 -25.26 -23.41
C HIS A 23 -12.72 -24.42 -23.83
N LEU A 24 -12.79 -23.16 -23.45
CA LEU A 24 -13.90 -22.26 -23.74
C LEU A 24 -13.79 -21.65 -25.14
N GLU A 25 -12.59 -21.27 -25.58
CA GLU A 25 -12.35 -20.68 -26.89
C GLU A 25 -12.82 -21.60 -28.05
N PRO A 26 -12.49 -22.93 -28.09
CA PRO A 26 -12.99 -23.84 -29.11
C PRO A 26 -14.52 -24.02 -29.11
N MET A 27 -15.17 -23.71 -27.97
CA MET A 27 -16.64 -23.76 -27.84
C MET A 27 -17.33 -22.44 -28.25
N GLY A 28 -16.57 -21.47 -28.76
CA GLY A 28 -17.08 -20.18 -29.21
C GLY A 28 -17.32 -19.15 -28.10
N PHE A 29 -16.79 -19.37 -26.87
CA PHE A 29 -16.82 -18.37 -25.81
C PHE A 29 -15.67 -17.39 -25.96
N ILE A 30 -15.93 -16.12 -25.65
CA ILE A 30 -14.93 -15.05 -25.63
C ILE A 30 -14.75 -14.61 -24.18
N LYS A 31 -13.49 -14.53 -23.74
CA LYS A 31 -13.13 -13.94 -22.44
C LYS A 31 -12.72 -12.49 -22.66
N PHE A 32 -13.39 -11.58 -21.96
CA PHE A 32 -12.99 -10.18 -21.86
C PHE A 32 -12.35 -9.95 -20.51
N ASP A 33 -11.12 -9.44 -20.50
CA ASP A 33 -10.42 -9.04 -19.31
C ASP A 33 -10.52 -7.51 -19.14
N LEU A 34 -11.26 -7.07 -18.11
CA LEU A 34 -11.39 -5.67 -17.76
C LEU A 34 -10.47 -5.40 -16.57
N LEU A 35 -9.29 -4.90 -16.85
CA LEU A 35 -8.25 -4.65 -15.87
C LEU A 35 -8.07 -3.14 -15.69
N GLY A 36 -8.24 -2.64 -14.46
CA GLY A 36 -7.98 -1.27 -14.08
C GLY A 36 -6.85 -1.18 -13.05
N LEU A 37 -6.13 -0.07 -13.05
CA LEU A 37 -5.12 0.24 -12.04
C LEU A 37 -5.66 1.32 -11.10
N SER A 38 -5.86 0.97 -9.83
CA SER A 38 -6.27 1.93 -8.78
C SER A 38 -5.27 3.07 -8.61
N THR A 39 -4.00 2.82 -8.91
CA THR A 39 -2.93 3.82 -8.92
C THR A 39 -3.21 4.99 -9.85
N LEU A 40 -3.83 4.76 -11.01
CA LEU A 40 -4.19 5.85 -11.93
C LEU A 40 -5.26 6.78 -11.34
N ALA A 41 -6.24 6.21 -10.61
CA ALA A 41 -7.23 7.00 -9.89
C ALA A 41 -6.61 7.78 -8.72
N MET A 42 -5.53 7.26 -8.12
CA MET A 42 -4.76 7.98 -7.10
C MET A 42 -3.98 9.15 -7.72
N MET A 43 -3.34 8.94 -8.88
CA MET A 43 -2.68 10.01 -9.64
C MET A 43 -3.67 11.13 -10.02
N GLU A 44 -4.85 10.78 -10.52
CA GLU A 44 -5.92 11.73 -10.86
C GLU A 44 -6.28 12.58 -9.64
N THR A 45 -6.57 11.95 -8.50
CA THR A 45 -6.88 12.67 -7.25
C THR A 45 -5.72 13.56 -6.79
N ALA A 46 -4.48 13.09 -6.88
CA ALA A 46 -3.30 13.91 -6.54
C ALA A 46 -3.19 15.14 -7.46
N ILE A 47 -3.39 14.97 -8.76
CA ILE A 47 -3.36 16.08 -9.74
C ILE A 47 -4.48 17.08 -9.47
N GLU A 48 -5.69 16.63 -9.14
CA GLU A 48 -6.80 17.54 -8.74
C GLU A 48 -6.42 18.38 -7.53
N LEU A 49 -5.82 17.78 -6.50
CA LEU A 49 -5.33 18.49 -5.32
C LEU A 49 -4.20 19.47 -5.65
N ILE A 50 -3.28 19.11 -6.54
CA ILE A 50 -2.22 19.99 -7.03
C ILE A 50 -2.82 21.19 -7.75
N LEU A 51 -3.76 20.97 -8.66
CA LEU A 51 -4.43 22.04 -9.41
C LEU A 51 -5.16 23.02 -8.48
N LYS A 52 -5.85 22.52 -7.46
CA LYS A 52 -6.52 23.36 -6.45
C LYS A 52 -5.52 24.20 -5.66
N ARG A 53 -4.45 23.62 -5.16
CA ARG A 53 -3.54 24.28 -4.23
C ARG A 53 -2.50 25.17 -4.90
N HIS A 54 -1.92 24.72 -6.00
CA HIS A 54 -0.79 25.41 -6.64
C HIS A 54 -1.20 26.20 -7.88
N PHE A 55 -2.32 25.85 -8.53
CA PHE A 55 -2.79 26.52 -9.75
C PHE A 55 -4.08 27.32 -9.57
N ARG A 56 -4.60 27.39 -8.33
CA ARG A 56 -5.82 28.15 -7.96
C ARG A 56 -7.06 27.76 -8.80
N ASN A 57 -7.15 26.51 -9.19
CA ASN A 57 -8.31 25.95 -9.88
C ASN A 57 -9.15 25.17 -8.86
N ASP A 58 -10.17 25.80 -8.27
CA ASP A 58 -10.98 25.22 -7.20
C ASP A 58 -11.85 24.04 -7.68
N ASN A 59 -12.15 23.97 -8.98
CA ASN A 59 -12.98 22.91 -9.58
C ASN A 59 -12.31 22.34 -10.84
N PRO A 60 -11.20 21.59 -10.71
CA PRO A 60 -10.51 21.06 -11.88
C PRO A 60 -11.40 20.08 -12.64
N THR A 61 -11.42 20.24 -13.95
CA THR A 61 -12.09 19.34 -14.88
C THR A 61 -11.15 18.21 -15.29
N PHE A 62 -11.69 17.14 -15.88
CA PHE A 62 -10.87 16.08 -16.48
C PHE A 62 -9.87 16.63 -17.52
N SER A 63 -10.28 17.67 -18.30
CA SER A 63 -9.38 18.33 -19.26
C SER A 63 -8.19 19.00 -18.57
N ASP A 64 -8.40 19.60 -17.40
CA ASP A 64 -7.32 20.23 -16.62
C ASP A 64 -6.36 19.17 -16.07
N VAL A 65 -6.90 18.09 -15.52
CA VAL A 65 -6.12 16.95 -15.04
C VAL A 65 -5.29 16.33 -16.18
N LYS A 66 -5.92 16.11 -17.33
CA LYS A 66 -5.24 15.60 -18.52
C LYS A 66 -4.14 16.55 -19.00
N SER A 67 -4.38 17.85 -19.01
CA SER A 67 -3.40 18.86 -19.42
C SER A 67 -2.19 18.88 -18.49
N PHE A 68 -2.39 18.75 -17.18
CA PHE A 68 -1.31 18.61 -16.22
C PHE A 68 -0.51 17.32 -16.47
N TYR A 69 -1.19 16.18 -16.63
CA TYR A 69 -0.56 14.90 -16.93
C TYR A 69 0.27 14.97 -18.21
N ASP A 70 -0.30 15.47 -19.31
CA ASP A 70 0.37 15.57 -20.61
C ASP A 70 1.61 16.47 -20.55
N ARG A 71 1.63 17.44 -19.65
CA ARG A 71 2.75 18.39 -19.50
C ARG A 71 3.87 17.88 -18.63
N TYR A 72 3.56 17.20 -17.52
CA TYR A 72 4.54 16.89 -16.47
C TYR A 72 4.80 15.38 -16.29
N LEU A 73 3.83 14.54 -16.58
CA LEU A 73 3.88 13.10 -16.29
C LEU A 73 3.87 12.23 -17.55
N HIS A 74 3.52 12.78 -18.73
CA HIS A 74 3.50 12.00 -19.96
C HIS A 74 4.87 11.34 -20.19
N PRO A 75 4.95 10.03 -20.59
CA PRO A 75 6.21 9.32 -20.75
C PRO A 75 7.24 10.01 -21.67
N ASP A 76 6.78 10.76 -22.68
CA ASP A 76 7.64 11.52 -23.59
C ASP A 76 8.07 12.90 -23.05
N LYS A 77 7.62 13.28 -21.85
CA LYS A 77 7.88 14.61 -21.25
C LYS A 77 8.55 14.55 -19.89
N ILE A 78 8.20 13.55 -19.11
CA ILE A 78 8.79 13.37 -17.78
C ILE A 78 10.28 13.04 -17.91
N ASP A 79 11.11 13.72 -17.11
CA ASP A 79 12.52 13.37 -17.03
C ASP A 79 12.69 12.07 -16.21
N LEU A 80 12.99 10.98 -16.91
CA LEU A 80 13.22 9.67 -16.30
C LEU A 80 14.61 9.53 -15.66
N ASN A 81 15.45 10.58 -15.71
CA ASN A 81 16.79 10.60 -15.11
C ASN A 81 16.92 11.60 -13.96
N ASP A 82 15.80 12.10 -13.43
CA ASP A 82 15.80 13.03 -12.30
C ASP A 82 16.33 12.34 -11.03
N GLU A 83 17.55 12.65 -10.64
CA GLU A 83 18.24 12.08 -9.47
C GLU A 83 17.46 12.25 -8.17
N LYS A 84 16.76 13.39 -8.00
CA LYS A 84 15.96 13.65 -6.79
C LYS A 84 14.85 12.63 -6.60
N VAL A 85 14.25 12.15 -7.68
CA VAL A 85 13.20 11.13 -7.62
C VAL A 85 13.78 9.81 -7.15
N TYR A 86 14.93 9.41 -7.68
CA TYR A 86 15.62 8.18 -7.25
C TYR A 86 16.06 8.27 -5.79
N GLU A 87 16.71 9.36 -5.39
CA GLU A 87 17.19 9.56 -4.01
C GLU A 87 16.05 9.63 -3.00
N ASN A 88 15.00 10.40 -3.28
CA ASN A 88 13.94 10.64 -2.30
C ASN A 88 12.99 9.45 -2.12
N VAL A 89 12.82 8.62 -3.13
CA VAL A 89 11.89 7.49 -3.07
C VAL A 89 12.63 6.16 -3.06
N PHE A 90 13.39 5.86 -4.12
CA PHE A 90 13.97 4.52 -4.29
C PHE A 90 15.15 4.25 -3.36
N HIS A 91 16.04 5.25 -3.12
CA HIS A 91 17.20 5.06 -2.25
C HIS A 91 16.87 5.17 -0.77
N LYS A 92 15.87 5.98 -0.40
CA LYS A 92 15.42 6.16 1.00
C LYS A 92 14.32 5.21 1.44
N GLY A 93 13.84 4.36 0.55
CA GLY A 93 12.75 3.44 0.86
C GLY A 93 11.37 4.08 1.06
N ASN A 94 11.19 5.34 0.64
CA ASN A 94 9.93 6.05 0.80
C ASN A 94 8.94 5.71 -0.33
N PHE A 95 8.33 4.54 -0.28
CA PHE A 95 7.45 4.02 -1.34
C PHE A 95 5.96 4.18 -1.09
N VAL A 96 5.53 5.14 -0.26
CA VAL A 96 4.11 5.29 0.10
C VAL A 96 3.24 5.45 -1.14
N GLY A 97 2.32 4.52 -1.34
CA GLY A 97 1.43 4.50 -2.50
C GLY A 97 2.11 4.23 -3.84
N THR A 98 3.43 3.96 -3.88
CA THR A 98 4.15 3.73 -5.12
C THR A 98 3.81 2.38 -5.73
N PHE A 99 3.35 2.38 -6.97
CA PHE A 99 2.96 1.18 -7.69
C PHE A 99 4.10 0.16 -7.76
N GLN A 100 3.80 -1.13 -7.59
CA GLN A 100 4.74 -2.27 -7.54
C GLN A 100 5.66 -2.35 -6.30
N PHE A 101 5.71 -1.31 -5.44
CA PHE A 101 6.58 -1.24 -4.26
C PHE A 101 5.78 -1.20 -2.96
N THR A 102 4.65 -1.93 -2.89
CA THR A 102 3.82 -2.03 -1.69
C THR A 102 4.29 -3.12 -0.73
N GLU A 103 5.01 -4.13 -1.22
CA GLU A 103 5.53 -5.25 -0.43
C GLU A 103 6.90 -4.91 0.16
N ASP A 104 7.12 -5.21 1.45
CA ASP A 104 8.36 -4.90 2.16
C ASP A 104 9.60 -5.47 1.48
N GLY A 105 9.52 -6.70 0.98
CA GLY A 105 10.64 -7.32 0.29
C GLY A 105 11.01 -6.62 -1.03
N ALA A 106 10.03 -6.09 -1.77
CA ALA A 106 10.30 -5.31 -3.00
C ALA A 106 10.98 -3.97 -2.66
N ARG A 107 10.54 -3.34 -1.55
CA ARG A 107 11.15 -2.09 -1.03
C ARG A 107 12.59 -2.32 -0.63
N ASN A 108 12.87 -3.29 0.24
CA ASN A 108 14.21 -3.63 0.70
C ASN A 108 15.14 -3.98 -0.47
N PHE A 109 14.64 -4.68 -1.48
CA PHE A 109 15.41 -4.98 -2.67
C PHE A 109 15.75 -3.70 -3.45
N ALA A 110 14.79 -2.80 -3.65
CA ALA A 110 15.02 -1.53 -4.34
C ALA A 110 16.01 -0.62 -3.59
N GLU A 111 15.91 -0.53 -2.27
CA GLU A 111 16.84 0.24 -1.42
C GLU A 111 18.29 -0.26 -1.52
N ARG A 112 18.46 -1.58 -1.60
CA ARG A 112 19.79 -2.21 -1.75
C ARG A 112 20.36 -2.06 -3.15
N VAL A 113 19.50 -2.17 -4.18
CA VAL A 113 19.91 -1.99 -5.59
C VAL A 113 20.23 -0.53 -5.90
N LYS A 114 19.56 0.44 -5.25
CA LYS A 114 19.69 1.89 -5.51
C LYS A 114 19.58 2.21 -7.01
N PRO A 115 18.40 2.04 -7.62
CA PRO A 115 18.22 2.28 -9.06
C PRO A 115 18.53 3.72 -9.41
N ASN A 116 19.15 3.94 -10.59
CA ASN A 116 19.52 5.25 -11.10
C ASN A 116 18.84 5.58 -12.43
N ASN A 117 18.13 4.62 -13.00
CA ASN A 117 17.44 4.75 -14.28
C ASN A 117 16.22 3.81 -14.34
N ILE A 118 15.39 4.00 -15.36
CA ILE A 118 14.14 3.25 -15.51
C ILE A 118 14.36 1.76 -15.79
N ILE A 119 15.51 1.39 -16.38
CA ILE A 119 15.86 -0.03 -16.64
C ILE A 119 16.14 -0.75 -15.33
N ASP A 120 16.86 -0.10 -14.41
CA ASP A 120 17.08 -0.65 -13.06
C ASP A 120 15.74 -0.91 -12.34
N VAL A 121 14.79 0.05 -12.39
CA VAL A 121 13.46 -0.13 -11.81
C VAL A 121 12.72 -1.30 -12.47
N SER A 122 12.87 -1.43 -13.80
CA SER A 122 12.27 -2.53 -14.57
C SER A 122 12.91 -3.88 -14.23
N ALA A 123 14.21 -3.91 -14.00
CA ALA A 123 14.93 -5.10 -13.54
C ALA A 123 14.46 -5.52 -12.14
N ILE A 124 14.36 -4.57 -11.19
CA ILE A 124 13.87 -4.82 -9.82
C ILE A 124 12.49 -5.48 -9.85
N THR A 125 11.54 -4.90 -10.57
CA THR A 125 10.16 -5.43 -10.65
C THR A 125 10.07 -6.77 -11.38
N SER A 126 11.01 -7.06 -12.26
CA SER A 126 11.10 -8.34 -12.99
C SER A 126 11.77 -9.44 -12.17
N ILE A 127 12.77 -9.10 -11.35
CA ILE A 127 13.52 -10.03 -10.50
C ILE A 127 12.71 -10.36 -9.23
N TYR A 128 11.99 -9.39 -8.64
CA TYR A 128 11.23 -9.60 -7.41
C TYR A 128 9.96 -10.44 -7.67
N ARG A 129 10.19 -11.72 -7.97
CA ARG A 129 9.16 -12.73 -8.25
C ARG A 129 9.60 -14.09 -7.72
N PRO A 130 8.66 -15.01 -7.39
CA PRO A 130 9.00 -16.30 -6.79
C PRO A 130 10.08 -17.10 -7.53
N GLY A 131 10.06 -17.10 -8.86
CA GLY A 131 11.05 -17.82 -9.69
C GLY A 131 12.48 -17.27 -9.52
N PRO A 132 12.76 -16.03 -9.95
CA PRO A 132 14.09 -15.43 -9.80
C PRO A 132 14.57 -15.34 -8.35
N LEU A 133 13.66 -15.07 -7.39
CA LEU A 133 14.00 -15.05 -5.96
C LEU A 133 14.49 -16.42 -5.46
N SER A 134 13.83 -17.51 -5.86
CA SER A 134 14.24 -18.87 -5.48
C SER A 134 15.61 -19.26 -6.09
N ALA A 135 16.00 -18.61 -7.20
CA ALA A 135 17.28 -18.79 -7.85
C ALA A 135 18.38 -17.82 -7.35
N ASN A 136 18.10 -17.03 -6.32
CA ASN A 136 18.99 -16.01 -5.73
C ASN A 136 19.48 -14.91 -6.69
N VAL A 137 18.81 -14.70 -7.83
CA VAL A 137 19.19 -13.71 -8.86
C VAL A 137 19.24 -12.29 -8.29
N HIS A 138 18.43 -12.00 -7.28
CA HIS A 138 18.38 -10.67 -6.65
C HIS A 138 19.67 -10.30 -5.92
N GLU A 139 20.31 -11.23 -5.23
CA GLU A 139 21.60 -10.99 -4.55
C GLU A 139 22.73 -10.80 -5.57
N ASP A 140 22.79 -11.69 -6.56
CA ASP A 140 23.79 -11.63 -7.62
C ASP A 140 23.69 -10.32 -8.43
N TYR A 141 22.45 -9.81 -8.65
CA TYR A 141 22.20 -8.55 -9.33
C TYR A 141 22.71 -7.34 -8.52
N ILE A 142 22.51 -7.32 -7.20
CA ILE A 142 23.04 -6.27 -6.31
C ILE A 142 24.56 -6.24 -6.39
N GLU A 143 25.21 -7.40 -6.29
CA GLU A 143 26.68 -7.51 -6.34
C GLU A 143 27.24 -7.02 -7.68
N ALA A 144 26.66 -7.47 -8.80
CA ALA A 144 27.09 -7.07 -10.13
C ALA A 144 26.91 -5.57 -10.37
N LYS A 145 25.78 -4.98 -9.95
CA LYS A 145 25.56 -3.53 -10.04
C LYS A 145 26.54 -2.73 -9.17
N GLY A 146 26.87 -3.24 -8.00
CA GLY A 146 27.86 -2.61 -7.09
C GLY A 146 29.29 -2.66 -7.62
N SER A 147 29.59 -3.56 -8.54
CA SER A 147 30.94 -3.79 -9.06
C SER A 147 30.97 -4.10 -10.56
N PRO A 148 30.40 -3.24 -11.42
CA PRO A 148 30.23 -3.51 -12.84
C PRO A 148 31.53 -3.73 -13.60
N GLN A 149 32.65 -3.20 -13.10
CA GLN A 149 33.99 -3.38 -13.70
C GLN A 149 34.50 -4.82 -13.64
N TYR A 150 33.94 -5.69 -12.84
CA TYR A 150 34.34 -7.10 -12.73
C TYR A 150 33.49 -8.05 -13.59
N ILE A 151 32.46 -7.53 -14.26
CA ILE A 151 31.59 -8.32 -15.12
C ILE A 151 32.37 -8.77 -16.35
N LYS A 152 32.39 -10.07 -16.60
CA LYS A 152 33.01 -10.65 -17.79
C LYS A 152 31.93 -11.05 -18.78
N TYR A 153 32.00 -10.48 -19.96
CA TYR A 153 31.11 -10.83 -21.07
C TYR A 153 31.79 -11.83 -22.00
N LEU A 154 31.06 -12.82 -22.47
CA LEU A 154 31.57 -13.86 -23.36
C LEU A 154 31.97 -13.28 -24.75
N THR A 155 31.17 -12.34 -25.24
CA THR A 155 31.40 -11.62 -26.50
C THR A 155 30.94 -10.17 -26.41
N PRO A 156 31.41 -9.26 -27.30
CA PRO A 156 30.94 -7.89 -27.39
C PRO A 156 29.42 -7.79 -27.64
N GLU A 157 28.86 -8.68 -28.45
CA GLU A 157 27.44 -8.69 -28.74
C GLU A 157 26.59 -9.02 -27.50
N ILE A 158 27.04 -9.94 -26.65
CA ILE A 158 26.39 -10.23 -25.37
C ILE A 158 26.51 -9.02 -24.45
N GLN A 159 27.64 -8.34 -24.42
CA GLN A 159 27.80 -7.11 -23.65
C GLN A 159 26.77 -6.06 -24.10
N GLU A 160 26.72 -5.73 -25.39
CA GLU A 160 25.78 -4.74 -25.94
C GLU A 160 24.32 -5.05 -25.54
N ILE A 161 23.94 -6.34 -25.51
CA ILE A 161 22.57 -6.75 -25.21
C ILE A 161 22.27 -6.78 -23.70
N THR A 162 23.28 -7.06 -22.86
CA THR A 162 23.06 -7.35 -21.44
C THR A 162 23.74 -6.36 -20.47
N GLU A 163 24.51 -5.39 -20.96
CA GLU A 163 25.17 -4.40 -20.10
C GLU A 163 24.17 -3.57 -19.29
N GLU A 164 23.00 -3.24 -19.86
CA GLU A 164 21.91 -2.56 -19.18
C GLU A 164 21.34 -3.35 -17.98
N THR A 165 21.59 -4.65 -17.91
CA THR A 165 21.19 -5.58 -16.85
C THR A 165 22.38 -6.24 -16.16
N PHE A 166 23.57 -5.64 -16.24
CA PHE A 166 24.81 -6.11 -15.60
C PHE A 166 25.17 -7.56 -15.96
N GLY A 167 24.92 -7.96 -17.22
CA GLY A 167 25.23 -9.31 -17.72
C GLY A 167 24.14 -10.36 -17.42
N PHE A 168 23.07 -9.99 -16.70
CA PHE A 168 21.98 -10.92 -16.40
C PHE A 168 20.95 -10.99 -17.50
N LEU A 169 20.45 -12.19 -17.76
CA LEU A 169 19.23 -12.39 -18.53
C LEU A 169 18.03 -12.10 -17.62
N ILE A 170 17.35 -10.98 -17.84
CA ILE A 170 16.15 -10.57 -17.10
C ILE A 170 14.97 -10.49 -18.05
N PHE A 171 15.20 -9.97 -19.24
CA PHE A 171 14.14 -9.76 -20.23
C PHE A 171 14.15 -10.84 -21.31
N GLN A 172 12.98 -11.33 -21.65
CA GLN A 172 12.80 -12.36 -22.70
C GLN A 172 13.37 -11.92 -24.05
N GLU A 173 13.34 -10.62 -24.34
CA GLU A 173 13.87 -10.03 -25.55
C GLU A 173 15.39 -10.19 -25.68
N GLN A 174 16.11 -10.29 -24.56
CA GLN A 174 17.56 -10.53 -24.57
C GLN A 174 17.91 -11.88 -25.18
N ILE A 175 17.12 -12.94 -24.90
CA ILE A 175 17.29 -14.26 -25.54
C ILE A 175 17.16 -14.15 -27.05
N ALA A 176 16.12 -13.46 -27.53
CA ALA A 176 15.88 -13.32 -28.97
C ALA A 176 17.02 -12.57 -29.67
N LYS A 177 17.52 -11.50 -29.04
CA LYS A 177 18.63 -10.70 -29.56
C LYS A 177 19.94 -11.48 -29.57
N ILE A 178 20.28 -12.18 -28.48
CA ILE A 178 21.52 -12.99 -28.40
C ILE A 178 21.46 -14.15 -29.40
N ALA A 179 20.31 -14.83 -29.52
CA ALA A 179 20.14 -15.90 -30.49
C ALA A 179 20.34 -15.39 -31.93
N HIS A 180 19.81 -14.22 -32.27
CA HIS A 180 20.02 -13.56 -33.56
C HIS A 180 21.50 -13.14 -33.76
N ALA A 181 22.08 -12.51 -32.75
CA ALA A 181 23.46 -11.97 -32.86
C ALA A 181 24.53 -13.06 -33.01
N LEU A 182 24.34 -14.20 -32.34
CA LEU A 182 25.37 -15.27 -32.32
C LEU A 182 25.03 -16.43 -33.26
N GLY A 183 23.78 -16.65 -33.62
CA GLY A 183 23.35 -17.80 -34.42
C GLY A 183 23.67 -17.62 -35.91
N LYS A 184 23.98 -18.74 -36.58
CA LYS A 184 24.21 -18.78 -38.03
C LYS A 184 22.88 -18.61 -38.78
N ASP A 185 22.79 -17.57 -39.61
CA ASP A 185 21.58 -17.26 -40.38
C ASP A 185 20.29 -17.34 -39.55
N LEU A 186 20.36 -16.88 -38.28
CA LEU A 186 19.25 -16.85 -37.36
C LEU A 186 18.61 -15.46 -37.38
N SER A 187 17.42 -15.37 -37.93
CA SER A 187 16.68 -14.09 -37.95
C SER A 187 16.18 -13.70 -36.56
N LEU A 188 15.89 -12.41 -36.36
CA LEU A 188 15.27 -11.93 -35.12
C LEU A 188 13.88 -12.58 -34.89
N ASP A 189 13.15 -12.89 -35.96
CA ASP A 189 11.86 -13.59 -35.87
C ASP A 189 12.04 -15.03 -35.37
N GLU A 190 13.08 -15.74 -35.82
CA GLU A 190 13.43 -17.06 -35.27
C GLU A 190 13.84 -16.96 -33.79
N GLY A 191 14.57 -15.90 -33.40
CA GLY A 191 14.88 -15.60 -31.99
C GLY A 191 13.60 -15.36 -31.17
N ASN A 192 12.65 -14.59 -31.67
CA ASN A 192 11.36 -14.38 -31.04
C ASN A 192 10.50 -15.67 -30.96
N LEU A 193 10.61 -16.54 -31.98
CA LEU A 193 9.98 -17.84 -31.95
C LEU A 193 10.60 -18.75 -30.88
N LEU A 194 11.93 -18.76 -30.77
CA LEU A 194 12.65 -19.49 -29.72
C LEU A 194 12.14 -19.08 -28.33
N ARG A 195 12.06 -17.79 -28.04
CA ARG A 195 11.53 -17.26 -26.79
C ARG A 195 10.15 -17.84 -26.44
N LYS A 196 9.24 -17.92 -27.43
CA LYS A 196 7.90 -18.50 -27.26
C LYS A 196 7.92 -20.02 -27.05
N LEU A 197 8.85 -20.73 -27.70
CA LEU A 197 8.99 -22.17 -27.57
C LEU A 197 9.62 -22.58 -26.23
N LEU A 198 10.57 -21.80 -25.73
CA LEU A 198 11.21 -22.04 -24.45
C LEU A 198 10.20 -21.89 -23.29
N THR A 199 9.25 -20.96 -23.37
CA THR A 199 8.23 -20.75 -22.32
C THR A 199 7.12 -21.80 -22.33
N LYS A 200 6.91 -22.51 -23.46
CA LYS A 200 5.93 -23.57 -23.58
C LYS A 200 6.62 -24.93 -23.45
N LYS A 201 6.28 -25.72 -22.43
CA LYS A 201 6.67 -27.14 -22.36
C LYS A 201 5.98 -27.86 -23.52
N GLY A 202 6.55 -27.76 -24.73
CA GLY A 202 5.96 -28.23 -25.96
C GLY A 202 6.32 -29.68 -26.24
N THR A 203 5.34 -30.44 -26.75
CA THR A 203 5.50 -31.72 -27.39
C THR A 203 5.15 -31.57 -28.89
N GLY A 204 5.81 -32.30 -29.78
CA GLY A 204 5.49 -32.32 -31.22
C GLY A 204 6.25 -31.27 -32.06
N LYS A 205 5.58 -30.65 -33.06
CA LYS A 205 6.21 -29.74 -34.05
C LYS A 205 7.05 -28.60 -33.44
N GLY A 206 6.74 -28.18 -32.21
CA GLY A 206 7.54 -27.16 -31.50
C GLY A 206 8.94 -27.63 -31.14
N PHE A 207 9.13 -28.92 -30.89
CA PHE A 207 10.44 -29.51 -30.57
C PHE A 207 11.39 -29.51 -31.77
N GLU A 208 10.91 -29.88 -32.93
CA GLU A 208 11.72 -29.88 -34.18
C GLU A 208 12.23 -28.46 -34.51
N VAL A 209 11.36 -27.46 -34.35
CA VAL A 209 11.75 -26.06 -34.59
C VAL A 209 12.81 -25.59 -33.56
N LYS A 210 12.64 -25.94 -32.29
CA LYS A 210 13.60 -25.62 -31.23
C LYS A 210 14.95 -26.25 -31.50
N ASP A 211 14.98 -27.52 -31.90
CA ASP A 211 16.20 -28.25 -32.21
C ASP A 211 16.96 -27.66 -33.42
N ARG A 212 16.20 -27.28 -34.47
CA ARG A 212 16.78 -26.55 -35.61
C ARG A 212 17.42 -25.23 -35.21
N ILE A 213 16.72 -24.45 -34.37
CA ILE A 213 17.26 -23.16 -33.87
C ILE A 213 18.46 -23.40 -32.98
N HIS A 214 18.44 -24.42 -32.11
CA HIS A 214 19.58 -24.81 -31.29
C HIS A 214 20.83 -25.11 -32.15
N LYS A 215 20.68 -25.93 -33.20
CA LYS A 215 21.77 -26.24 -34.10
C LYS A 215 22.36 -24.99 -34.76
N LYS A 216 21.51 -24.15 -35.36
CA LYS A 216 21.92 -22.86 -35.93
C LYS A 216 22.65 -21.98 -34.92
N PHE A 217 22.21 -21.98 -33.67
CA PHE A 217 22.83 -21.18 -32.60
C PHE A 217 24.22 -21.71 -32.26
N ILE A 218 24.37 -23.01 -32.05
CA ILE A 218 25.67 -23.62 -31.73
C ILE A 218 26.65 -23.45 -32.91
N ASP A 219 26.21 -23.73 -34.14
CA ASP A 219 27.04 -23.58 -35.35
C ASP A 219 27.54 -22.13 -35.51
N GLY A 220 26.64 -21.14 -35.29
CA GLY A 220 27.03 -19.71 -35.35
C GLY A 220 27.99 -19.27 -34.25
N CYS A 221 27.78 -19.76 -33.02
CA CYS A 221 28.74 -19.52 -31.93
C CYS A 221 30.15 -20.04 -32.25
N ILE A 222 30.24 -21.27 -32.80
CA ILE A 222 31.51 -21.87 -33.18
C ILE A 222 32.18 -21.07 -34.31
N GLU A 223 31.43 -20.64 -35.34
CA GLU A 223 31.96 -19.78 -36.42
C GLU A 223 32.52 -18.44 -35.91
N LYS A 224 31.97 -17.93 -34.80
CA LYS A 224 32.43 -16.70 -34.12
C LYS A 224 33.57 -16.95 -33.11
N GLY A 225 34.09 -18.18 -33.04
CA GLY A 225 35.23 -18.54 -32.20
C GLY A 225 34.86 -18.84 -30.74
N ILE A 226 33.57 -19.00 -30.41
CA ILE A 226 33.11 -19.41 -29.09
C ILE A 226 33.27 -20.94 -28.98
N ALA A 227 33.85 -21.43 -27.89
CA ALA A 227 33.96 -22.86 -27.66
C ALA A 227 32.59 -23.54 -27.59
N GLN A 228 32.48 -24.74 -28.13
CA GLN A 228 31.20 -25.49 -28.14
C GLN A 228 30.65 -25.67 -26.73
N THR A 229 31.49 -25.86 -25.72
CA THR A 229 31.08 -25.98 -24.31
C THR A 229 30.45 -24.69 -23.77
N GLU A 230 31.02 -23.54 -24.16
CA GLU A 230 30.49 -22.22 -23.75
C GLU A 230 29.16 -21.91 -24.47
N ALA A 231 29.06 -22.23 -25.77
CA ALA A 231 27.83 -22.10 -26.53
C ALA A 231 26.70 -22.98 -25.95
N GLN A 232 27.01 -24.21 -25.56
CA GLN A 232 26.08 -25.11 -24.91
C GLN A 232 25.67 -24.58 -23.53
N ALA A 233 26.59 -24.10 -22.71
CA ALA A 233 26.30 -23.51 -21.42
C ALA A 233 25.39 -22.25 -21.54
N LEU A 234 25.59 -21.44 -22.58
CA LEU A 234 24.74 -20.28 -22.86
C LEU A 234 23.33 -20.70 -23.27
N TRP A 235 23.19 -21.77 -24.06
CA TRP A 235 21.89 -22.33 -24.41
C TRP A 235 21.14 -22.87 -23.17
N GLU A 236 21.82 -23.57 -22.30
CA GLU A 236 21.25 -24.07 -21.03
C GLU A 236 20.78 -22.92 -20.14
N LYS A 237 21.50 -21.78 -20.13
CA LYS A 237 21.03 -20.55 -19.47
C LYS A 237 19.74 -20.04 -20.08
N PHE A 238 19.55 -20.10 -21.41
CA PHE A 238 18.29 -19.71 -22.04
C PHE A 238 17.14 -20.61 -21.59
N GLU A 239 17.37 -21.92 -21.54
CA GLU A 239 16.36 -22.89 -21.08
C GLU A 239 15.97 -22.67 -19.62
N TYR A 240 16.95 -22.47 -18.77
CA TYR A 240 16.73 -22.18 -17.34
C TYR A 240 15.96 -20.87 -17.16
N PHE A 241 16.41 -19.81 -17.81
CA PHE A 241 15.80 -18.49 -17.75
C PHE A 241 14.39 -18.44 -18.35
N SER A 242 14.07 -19.30 -19.30
CA SER A 242 12.77 -19.30 -19.98
C SER A 242 11.57 -19.51 -19.03
N GLY A 243 11.82 -20.13 -17.88
CA GLY A 243 10.80 -20.35 -16.86
C GLY A 243 10.37 -19.10 -16.09
N TYR A 244 11.16 -18.02 -16.14
CA TYR A 244 10.92 -16.80 -15.34
C TYR A 244 11.30 -15.48 -16.03
N GLY A 245 11.80 -15.52 -17.26
CA GLY A 245 12.10 -14.31 -18.03
C GLY A 245 10.86 -13.43 -18.24
N PHE A 246 11.05 -12.11 -18.15
CA PHE A 246 9.97 -11.15 -18.19
C PHE A 246 9.94 -10.36 -19.50
N ASN A 247 8.77 -9.92 -19.94
CA ASN A 247 8.63 -9.08 -21.12
C ASN A 247 9.13 -7.67 -20.80
N LYS A 248 10.16 -7.18 -21.53
CA LYS A 248 10.79 -5.88 -21.29
C LYS A 248 9.84 -4.72 -21.47
N SER A 249 9.04 -4.71 -22.52
CA SER A 249 8.10 -3.61 -22.79
C SER A 249 7.05 -3.48 -21.70
N HIS A 250 6.54 -4.60 -21.19
CA HIS A 250 5.63 -4.60 -20.06
C HIS A 250 6.32 -4.08 -18.79
N ALA A 251 7.52 -4.57 -18.47
CA ALA A 251 8.28 -4.12 -17.30
C ALA A 251 8.53 -2.61 -17.34
N VAL A 252 8.98 -2.08 -18.48
CA VAL A 252 9.25 -0.64 -18.64
C VAL A 252 7.97 0.19 -18.50
N CYS A 253 6.87 -0.20 -19.14
CA CYS A 253 5.60 0.53 -19.02
C CYS A 253 5.13 0.63 -17.58
N TYR A 254 5.20 -0.45 -16.81
CA TYR A 254 4.82 -0.47 -15.40
C TYR A 254 5.80 0.30 -14.52
N SER A 255 7.09 0.26 -14.85
CA SER A 255 8.12 1.03 -14.14
C SER A 255 7.97 2.53 -14.36
N VAL A 256 7.53 2.96 -15.54
CA VAL A 256 7.19 4.37 -15.78
C VAL A 256 6.03 4.81 -14.86
N ILE A 257 5.02 3.98 -14.65
CA ILE A 257 3.93 4.29 -13.70
C ILE A 257 4.49 4.40 -12.27
N SER A 258 5.37 3.48 -11.86
CA SER A 258 6.05 3.54 -10.55
C SER A 258 6.86 4.83 -10.41
N TYR A 259 7.56 5.22 -11.46
CA TYR A 259 8.34 6.46 -11.49
C TYR A 259 7.47 7.71 -11.43
N GLN A 260 6.34 7.74 -12.12
CA GLN A 260 5.34 8.83 -12.03
C GLN A 260 4.81 8.98 -10.61
N CYS A 261 4.53 7.87 -9.91
CA CYS A 261 4.17 7.89 -8.49
C CYS A 261 5.30 8.51 -7.64
N ALA A 262 6.54 8.06 -7.87
CA ALA A 262 7.71 8.56 -7.16
C ALA A 262 7.97 10.05 -7.43
N TRP A 263 7.72 10.51 -8.65
CA TRP A 263 7.81 11.92 -9.03
C TRP A 263 6.77 12.77 -8.27
N LEU A 264 5.51 12.32 -8.23
CA LEU A 264 4.45 12.98 -7.45
C LEU A 264 4.79 13.01 -5.96
N LEU A 265 5.27 11.91 -5.41
CA LEU A 265 5.70 11.80 -4.02
C LEU A 265 6.91 12.71 -3.72
N THR A 266 7.79 12.96 -4.69
CA THR A 266 8.96 13.83 -4.54
C THR A 266 8.58 15.31 -4.59
N TYR A 267 7.73 15.73 -5.53
CA TYR A 267 7.45 17.13 -5.80
C TYR A 267 6.15 17.65 -5.19
N TYR A 268 5.20 16.75 -4.89
CA TYR A 268 3.87 17.06 -4.37
C TYR A 268 3.47 16.06 -3.28
N GLN A 269 4.37 15.89 -2.29
CA GLN A 269 4.21 14.86 -1.27
C GLN A 269 2.88 14.93 -0.52
N ALA A 270 2.45 16.14 -0.11
CA ALA A 270 1.21 16.31 0.64
C ALA A 270 -0.02 15.87 -0.17
N GLU A 271 -0.09 16.25 -1.45
CA GLU A 271 -1.16 15.90 -2.36
C GLU A 271 -1.17 14.40 -2.66
N TRP A 272 0.02 13.82 -2.84
CA TRP A 272 0.17 12.38 -3.05
C TRP A 272 -0.28 11.58 -1.83
N ILE A 273 0.13 11.98 -0.62
CA ILE A 273 -0.29 11.32 0.63
C ILE A 273 -1.80 11.46 0.85
N ALA A 274 -2.38 12.64 0.57
CA ALA A 274 -3.83 12.81 0.65
C ALA A 274 -4.58 11.89 -0.33
N ALA A 275 -4.11 11.77 -1.56
CA ALA A 275 -4.66 10.87 -2.57
C ALA A 275 -4.49 9.39 -2.18
N PHE A 276 -3.35 9.03 -1.61
CA PHE A 276 -3.10 7.69 -1.05
C PHE A 276 -4.11 7.36 0.06
N LEU A 277 -4.27 8.24 1.04
CA LEU A 277 -5.26 8.08 2.10
C LEU A 277 -6.69 7.95 1.56
N ASP A 278 -7.02 8.65 0.48
CA ASP A 278 -8.35 8.58 -0.13
C ASP A 278 -8.64 7.21 -0.76
N LYS A 279 -7.65 6.63 -1.42
CA LYS A 279 -7.80 5.38 -2.21
C LYS A 279 -7.48 4.10 -1.43
N GLU A 280 -6.84 4.19 -0.26
CA GLU A 280 -6.58 2.99 0.54
C GLU A 280 -7.88 2.31 1.01
N PRO A 281 -7.96 0.97 0.93
CA PRO A 281 -9.13 0.24 1.39
C PRO A 281 -9.34 0.39 2.90
N GLU A 282 -10.59 0.30 3.33
CA GLU A 282 -11.01 0.45 4.73
C GLU A 282 -10.21 -0.42 5.70
N SER A 283 -9.83 -1.63 5.27
CA SER A 283 -9.05 -2.56 6.10
C SER A 283 -7.62 -2.12 6.41
N ARG A 284 -7.08 -1.16 5.65
CA ARG A 284 -5.72 -0.60 5.82
C ARG A 284 -5.71 0.89 6.16
N LYS A 285 -6.88 1.47 6.38
CA LYS A 285 -7.05 2.92 6.63
C LYS A 285 -6.28 3.39 7.85
N GLU A 286 -6.32 2.62 8.95
CA GLU A 286 -5.58 2.96 10.17
C GLU A 286 -4.07 2.96 9.93
N GLU A 287 -3.54 1.95 9.26
CA GLU A 287 -2.13 1.84 8.90
C GLU A 287 -1.69 3.00 8.00
N ALA A 288 -2.49 3.34 6.99
CA ALA A 288 -2.21 4.46 6.09
C ALA A 288 -2.17 5.81 6.81
N ILE A 289 -3.10 6.05 7.75
CA ILE A 289 -3.11 7.27 8.58
C ILE A 289 -1.86 7.34 9.47
N ASN A 290 -1.46 6.22 10.04
CA ASN A 290 -0.24 6.17 10.87
C ASN A 290 1.01 6.44 10.03
N THR A 291 1.09 5.88 8.82
CA THR A 291 2.16 6.18 7.85
C THR A 291 2.21 7.69 7.51
N ALA A 292 1.06 8.34 7.31
CA ALA A 292 1.05 9.78 7.07
C ALA A 292 1.56 10.57 8.30
N LYS A 293 1.23 10.13 9.51
CA LYS A 293 1.71 10.75 10.76
C LYS A 293 3.22 10.54 10.96
N SER A 294 3.75 9.35 10.69
CA SER A 294 5.20 9.09 10.79
C SER A 294 6.01 9.93 9.80
N LEU A 295 5.41 10.30 8.66
CA LEU A 295 5.99 11.25 7.72
C LEU A 295 5.88 12.73 8.16
N GLY A 296 5.35 12.99 9.37
CA GLY A 296 5.26 14.32 9.96
C GLY A 296 3.97 15.09 9.65
N TYR A 297 2.96 14.46 9.05
CA TYR A 297 1.68 15.11 8.82
C TYR A 297 0.79 15.07 10.05
N SER A 298 0.20 16.21 10.38
CA SER A 298 -0.91 16.27 11.33
C SER A 298 -2.21 15.87 10.64
N ILE A 299 -3.09 15.20 11.38
CA ILE A 299 -4.41 14.81 10.88
C ILE A 299 -5.48 15.62 11.63
N ALA A 300 -6.16 16.51 10.92
CA ALA A 300 -7.33 17.18 11.46
C ALA A 300 -8.50 16.18 11.52
N PRO A 301 -9.18 16.08 12.67
CA PRO A 301 -10.32 15.18 12.81
C PRO A 301 -11.45 15.59 11.86
N VAL A 302 -12.35 14.65 11.61
CA VAL A 302 -13.55 14.92 10.82
C VAL A 302 -14.43 15.96 11.51
N ASP A 303 -14.91 16.93 10.74
CA ASP A 303 -15.78 18.01 11.21
C ASP A 303 -16.86 18.33 10.15
N VAL A 304 -18.11 18.50 10.60
CA VAL A 304 -19.26 18.69 9.71
C VAL A 304 -19.15 19.97 8.86
N ASN A 305 -18.47 21.00 9.35
CA ASN A 305 -18.35 22.29 8.68
C ASN A 305 -17.10 22.40 7.77
N THR A 306 -16.04 21.64 8.07
CA THR A 306 -14.74 21.78 7.39
C THR A 306 -14.37 20.59 6.52
N SER A 307 -14.75 19.36 6.88
CA SER A 307 -14.38 18.16 6.13
C SER A 307 -15.08 18.06 4.79
N GLY A 308 -14.31 17.82 3.74
CA GLY A 308 -14.80 17.61 2.38
C GLY A 308 -15.29 16.18 2.10
N ARG A 309 -15.43 15.87 0.82
CA ARG A 309 -15.74 14.55 0.30
C ARG A 309 -14.53 13.62 0.27
N THR A 310 -13.38 14.19 -0.04
CA THR A 310 -12.06 13.54 -0.15
C THR A 310 -11.11 14.15 0.86
N TRP A 311 -9.97 13.52 1.08
CA TRP A 311 -8.90 14.12 1.87
C TRP A 311 -8.47 15.45 1.27
N GLU A 312 -8.34 16.45 2.11
CA GLU A 312 -7.89 17.79 1.75
C GLU A 312 -6.66 18.16 2.57
N ILE A 313 -5.99 19.25 2.16
CA ILE A 313 -4.75 19.69 2.78
C ILE A 313 -4.90 21.15 3.16
N THR A 314 -4.51 21.51 4.37
CA THR A 314 -4.45 22.91 4.80
C THR A 314 -3.47 23.72 3.96
N LYS A 315 -3.60 25.05 3.99
CA LYS A 315 -2.75 25.95 3.19
C LYS A 315 -1.27 25.83 3.52
N ASP A 316 -0.92 25.49 4.76
CA ASP A 316 0.47 25.27 5.20
C ASP A 316 1.09 23.98 4.66
N GLY A 317 0.29 23.09 4.10
CA GLY A 317 0.75 21.81 3.55
C GLY A 317 1.13 20.76 4.59
N LYS A 318 0.85 20.98 5.87
CA LYS A 318 1.28 20.11 6.98
C LYS A 318 0.16 19.33 7.65
N THR A 319 -1.08 19.78 7.47
CA THR A 319 -2.25 19.13 8.06
C THR A 319 -3.16 18.57 6.97
N LEU A 320 -3.48 17.29 7.09
CA LEU A 320 -4.43 16.59 6.25
C LEU A 320 -5.79 16.60 6.92
N ILE A 321 -6.84 17.04 6.21
CA ILE A 321 -8.20 17.12 6.72
C ILE A 321 -8.92 15.83 6.36
N GLN A 322 -9.39 15.12 7.39
CA GLN A 322 -10.09 13.86 7.21
C GLN A 322 -11.48 14.10 6.58
N PRO A 323 -11.86 13.37 5.51
CA PRO A 323 -13.13 13.55 4.82
C PRO A 323 -14.32 12.97 5.57
N LEU A 324 -15.52 13.48 5.28
CA LEU A 324 -16.78 12.92 5.80
C LEU A 324 -16.99 11.45 5.34
N THR A 325 -16.48 11.08 4.18
CA THR A 325 -16.53 9.71 3.64
C THR A 325 -15.76 8.70 4.50
N SER A 326 -14.82 9.15 5.32
CA SER A 326 -14.07 8.29 6.23
C SER A 326 -14.91 7.77 7.39
N ILE A 327 -16.06 8.40 7.66
CA ILE A 327 -16.97 7.93 8.72
C ILE A 327 -17.68 6.66 8.24
N LYS A 328 -17.32 5.54 8.82
CA LYS A 328 -17.85 4.22 8.46
C LYS A 328 -19.38 4.17 8.51
N GLY A 329 -19.97 3.93 7.34
CA GLY A 329 -21.44 3.86 7.15
C GLY A 329 -22.13 5.22 7.15
N PHE A 330 -21.40 6.31 6.93
CA PHE A 330 -21.96 7.61 6.58
C PHE A 330 -22.20 7.64 5.06
N GLY A 331 -23.47 7.66 4.66
CA GLY A 331 -23.85 7.46 3.26
C GLY A 331 -23.82 8.72 2.42
N GLU A 332 -23.64 8.55 1.11
CA GLU A 332 -23.56 9.61 0.10
C GLU A 332 -24.69 10.66 0.22
N SER A 333 -25.95 10.21 0.35
CA SER A 333 -27.09 11.15 0.39
C SER A 333 -27.13 12.03 1.64
N ALA A 334 -26.53 11.57 2.75
CA ALA A 334 -26.37 12.36 3.97
C ALA A 334 -25.20 13.34 3.83
N MET A 335 -24.12 12.89 3.22
CA MET A 335 -22.96 13.72 2.94
C MET A 335 -23.33 14.91 2.05
N ILE A 336 -24.07 14.69 0.98
CA ILE A 336 -24.55 15.77 0.09
C ILE A 336 -25.35 16.80 0.91
N GLN A 337 -26.24 16.36 1.81
CA GLN A 337 -27.00 17.29 2.68
C GLN A 337 -26.09 18.13 3.58
N VAL A 338 -25.03 17.56 4.10
CA VAL A 338 -24.06 18.32 4.90
C VAL A 338 -23.29 19.32 4.04
N LEU A 339 -22.76 18.88 2.90
CA LEU A 339 -21.91 19.73 2.04
C LEU A 339 -22.68 20.89 1.40
N GLU A 340 -23.95 20.69 1.03
CA GLU A 340 -24.78 21.71 0.39
C GLU A 340 -25.29 22.78 1.36
N HIS A 341 -25.46 22.43 2.66
CA HIS A 341 -26.11 23.32 3.62
C HIS A 341 -25.21 23.84 4.74
N ARG A 342 -23.92 23.47 4.75
CA ARG A 342 -22.96 24.03 5.70
C ARG A 342 -22.53 25.47 5.32
N PRO A 343 -22.00 26.31 6.23
CA PRO A 343 -21.70 25.97 7.62
C PRO A 343 -22.96 25.94 8.51
N PHE A 344 -22.93 25.04 9.51
CA PHE A 344 -23.92 25.02 10.57
C PHE A 344 -23.43 25.81 11.76
N LYS A 345 -24.29 26.68 12.26
CA LYS A 345 -23.97 27.59 13.37
C LYS A 345 -23.88 26.85 14.71
N ASP A 346 -24.84 25.97 14.93
CA ASP A 346 -24.97 25.12 16.12
C ASP A 346 -25.80 23.88 15.76
N ILE A 347 -26.04 23.01 16.75
CA ILE A 347 -26.80 21.79 16.55
C ILE A 347 -28.28 22.05 16.25
N GLU A 348 -28.84 23.12 16.76
CA GLU A 348 -30.23 23.48 16.50
C GLU A 348 -30.46 23.88 15.06
N ASP A 349 -29.50 24.61 14.50
CA ASP A 349 -29.42 24.96 13.08
C ASP A 349 -29.32 23.70 12.19
N LEU A 350 -28.45 22.74 12.53
CA LEU A 350 -28.36 21.48 11.82
C LEU A 350 -29.63 20.63 11.89
N LEU A 351 -30.32 20.61 13.04
CA LEU A 351 -31.50 19.78 13.24
C LEU A 351 -32.75 20.35 12.59
N PHE A 352 -32.91 21.69 12.56
CA PHE A 352 -34.16 22.37 12.24
C PHE A 352 -34.08 23.37 11.07
N ARG A 353 -32.95 23.44 10.35
CA ARG A 353 -32.86 24.22 9.12
C ARG A 353 -33.77 23.59 8.06
N GLU A 354 -34.65 24.40 7.43
CA GLU A 354 -35.70 23.93 6.52
C GLU A 354 -35.17 23.13 5.33
N GLU A 355 -34.01 23.52 4.81
CA GLU A 355 -33.36 22.88 3.67
C GLU A 355 -32.80 21.51 4.03
N VAL A 356 -32.50 21.24 5.31
CA VAL A 356 -31.94 19.97 5.78
C VAL A 356 -33.03 18.92 5.96
N LYS A 357 -33.03 17.92 5.07
CA LYS A 357 -34.05 16.88 5.07
C LYS A 357 -33.89 15.90 6.22
N TYR A 358 -34.85 15.86 7.13
CA TYR A 358 -34.91 14.96 8.30
C TYR A 358 -34.61 13.49 7.95
N ALA A 359 -35.15 12.99 6.83
CA ALA A 359 -34.97 11.60 6.40
C ALA A 359 -33.50 11.29 5.97
N LYS A 360 -32.78 12.28 5.48
CA LYS A 360 -31.38 12.13 5.03
C LYS A 360 -30.40 12.18 6.20
N LEU A 361 -30.59 13.11 7.15
CA LEU A 361 -29.84 13.17 8.40
C LEU A 361 -30.63 12.46 9.52
N ASN A 362 -30.96 11.20 9.32
CA ASN A 362 -31.71 10.41 10.30
C ASN A 362 -30.92 10.11 11.58
N LYS A 363 -31.56 9.51 12.59
CA LYS A 363 -30.94 9.17 13.87
C LYS A 363 -29.62 8.40 13.72
N LYS A 364 -29.58 7.39 12.84
CA LYS A 364 -28.38 6.56 12.62
C LYS A 364 -27.21 7.36 12.04
N VAL A 365 -27.50 8.31 11.16
CA VAL A 365 -26.52 9.20 10.55
C VAL A 365 -25.96 10.16 11.60
N LEU A 366 -26.85 10.81 12.37
CA LEU A 366 -26.42 11.73 13.44
C LEU A 366 -25.62 11.01 14.54
N ASP A 367 -26.01 9.77 14.88
CA ASP A 367 -25.25 8.93 15.82
C ASP A 367 -23.80 8.72 15.37
N ARG A 368 -23.60 8.40 14.09
CA ARG A 368 -22.26 8.22 13.52
C ARG A 368 -21.45 9.52 13.49
N LEU A 369 -22.07 10.63 13.07
CA LEU A 369 -21.41 11.94 13.08
C LEU A 369 -20.98 12.34 14.50
N CYS A 370 -21.88 12.16 15.48
CA CYS A 370 -21.59 12.52 16.88
C CYS A 370 -20.48 11.65 17.46
N ARG A 371 -20.58 10.32 17.35
CA ARG A 371 -19.59 9.39 17.90
C ARG A 371 -18.23 9.47 17.19
N ALA A 372 -18.22 9.83 15.90
CA ALA A 372 -16.98 10.10 15.17
C ALA A 372 -16.31 11.43 15.61
N GLY A 373 -17.00 12.30 16.33
CA GLY A 373 -16.55 13.62 16.71
C GLY A 373 -16.83 14.71 15.68
N ALA A 374 -17.52 14.39 14.59
CA ALA A 374 -17.79 15.35 13.51
C ALA A 374 -18.74 16.50 13.91
N LEU A 375 -19.43 16.38 15.03
CA LEU A 375 -20.30 17.39 15.60
C LEU A 375 -19.72 18.09 16.83
N ASP A 376 -18.46 17.80 17.20
CA ASP A 376 -17.83 18.33 18.42
C ASP A 376 -17.80 19.87 18.42
N ALA A 377 -17.61 20.50 17.26
CA ALA A 377 -17.65 21.96 17.12
C ALA A 377 -19.04 22.58 17.30
N LEU A 378 -20.11 21.77 17.30
CA LEU A 378 -21.49 22.23 17.54
C LEU A 378 -21.93 22.03 18.99
N VAL A 379 -21.07 21.49 19.85
CA VAL A 379 -21.31 21.35 21.30
C VAL A 379 -21.02 22.70 21.96
N ASP A 380 -22.02 23.32 22.52
CA ASP A 380 -21.97 24.61 23.17
C ASP A 380 -22.25 24.52 24.67
N ASP A 381 -22.28 25.66 25.37
CA ASP A 381 -22.43 25.77 26.83
C ASP A 381 -23.78 25.22 27.36
N ARG A 382 -24.73 24.92 26.50
CA ARG A 382 -25.98 24.26 26.88
C ARG A 382 -25.77 22.80 27.31
N PHE A 383 -24.66 22.21 26.94
CA PHE A 383 -24.35 20.81 27.19
C PHE A 383 -23.24 20.67 28.23
N THR A 384 -23.38 19.70 29.13
CA THR A 384 -22.35 19.37 30.14
C THR A 384 -21.24 18.47 29.59
N GLY A 385 -21.39 17.97 28.35
CA GLY A 385 -20.44 17.15 27.65
C GLY A 385 -21.04 16.50 26.41
N ARG A 386 -20.21 15.77 25.65
CA ARG A 386 -20.61 15.15 24.36
C ARG A 386 -21.64 14.04 24.53
N LYS A 387 -21.65 13.31 25.66
CA LYS A 387 -22.66 12.28 25.93
C LYS A 387 -24.02 12.90 26.20
N HIS A 388 -24.05 13.99 26.98
CA HIS A 388 -25.26 14.78 27.16
C HIS A 388 -25.80 15.32 25.83
N PHE A 389 -24.93 15.90 25.00
CA PHE A 389 -25.27 16.34 23.64
C PHE A 389 -25.86 15.20 22.81
N TRP A 390 -25.15 14.03 22.78
CA TRP A 390 -25.58 12.85 22.02
C TRP A 390 -26.97 12.37 22.47
N SER A 391 -27.22 12.28 23.77
CA SER A 391 -28.51 11.85 24.29
C SER A 391 -29.66 12.82 23.95
N ALA A 392 -29.42 14.12 24.09
CA ALA A 392 -30.44 15.16 23.85
C ALA A 392 -30.74 15.37 22.36
N ALA A 393 -29.75 15.37 21.50
CA ALA A 393 -29.88 15.70 20.07
C ALA A 393 -30.06 14.48 19.18
N VAL A 394 -29.50 13.32 19.56
CA VAL A 394 -29.36 12.13 18.68
C VAL A 394 -30.20 10.96 19.16
N VAL A 395 -30.05 10.52 20.41
CA VAL A 395 -30.73 9.31 20.93
C VAL A 395 -32.25 9.47 20.89
N GLU A 396 -32.76 10.57 21.44
CA GLU A 396 -34.17 10.96 21.30
C GLU A 396 -34.28 12.10 20.26
N ARG A 397 -33.84 11.85 19.02
CA ARG A 397 -33.85 12.88 17.98
C ARG A 397 -35.15 13.71 17.99
N PRO A 398 -35.12 14.98 18.41
CA PRO A 398 -36.30 15.81 18.56
C PRO A 398 -36.87 16.21 17.20
N LYS A 399 -38.18 16.25 17.09
CA LYS A 399 -38.88 16.75 15.89
C LYS A 399 -39.23 18.24 15.98
N THR A 400 -39.12 18.83 17.16
CA THR A 400 -39.43 20.24 17.42
C THR A 400 -38.37 20.86 18.34
N LYS A 401 -38.15 22.17 18.23
CA LYS A 401 -37.29 22.93 19.13
C LYS A 401 -37.68 22.78 20.60
N LYS A 402 -38.98 22.82 20.89
CA LYS A 402 -39.50 22.59 22.25
C LYS A 402 -39.02 21.25 22.80
N LYS A 403 -39.22 20.17 22.04
CA LYS A 403 -38.75 18.82 22.46
C LYS A 403 -37.26 18.75 22.63
N PHE A 404 -36.49 19.47 21.80
CA PHE A 404 -35.05 19.55 21.92
C PHE A 404 -34.61 20.18 23.26
N HIS A 405 -35.21 21.31 23.65
CA HIS A 405 -34.90 21.94 24.94
C HIS A 405 -35.32 21.07 26.13
N GLU A 406 -36.48 20.38 26.06
CA GLU A 406 -36.85 19.40 27.06
C GLU A 406 -35.84 18.27 27.22
N ASN A 407 -35.25 17.79 26.11
CA ASN A 407 -34.25 16.75 26.12
C ASN A 407 -32.91 17.25 26.75
N ILE A 408 -32.49 18.49 26.49
CA ILE A 408 -31.31 19.08 27.12
C ILE A 408 -31.44 19.02 28.66
N GLU A 409 -32.57 19.45 29.20
CA GLU A 409 -32.79 19.39 30.66
C GLU A 409 -32.88 17.95 31.19
N LYS A 410 -33.54 17.06 30.45
CA LYS A 410 -33.69 15.64 30.81
C LYS A 410 -32.37 14.90 30.98
N TYR A 411 -31.39 15.17 30.11
CA TYR A 411 -30.12 14.44 30.05
C TYR A 411 -28.92 15.21 30.66
N ARG A 412 -29.16 16.34 31.29
CA ARG A 412 -28.13 17.23 31.87
C ARG A 412 -27.11 16.52 32.77
N GLY A 413 -27.44 15.39 33.38
CA GLY A 413 -26.60 14.64 34.30
C GLY A 413 -25.62 13.65 33.62
N GLU A 414 -25.68 13.48 32.29
CA GLU A 414 -24.86 12.44 31.62
C GLU A 414 -23.40 12.82 31.39
N GLY A 415 -23.06 14.11 31.31
CA GLY A 415 -21.69 14.57 31.13
C GLY A 415 -21.05 14.22 29.79
N ASP A 416 -19.81 13.72 29.79
CA ASP A 416 -19.06 13.33 28.59
C ASP A 416 -18.96 11.80 28.43
N PHE A 417 -18.55 11.33 27.26
CA PHE A 417 -18.15 9.96 27.05
C PHE A 417 -16.87 9.64 27.83
N SER A 418 -16.74 8.39 28.27
CA SER A 418 -15.47 7.92 28.84
C SER A 418 -14.37 7.90 27.79
N GLU A 419 -13.10 7.99 28.25
CA GLU A 419 -11.95 7.89 27.35
C GLU A 419 -11.96 6.59 26.54
N GLU A 420 -12.36 5.46 27.14
CA GLU A 420 -12.47 4.17 26.47
C GLU A 420 -13.53 4.18 25.36
N GLU A 421 -14.68 4.82 25.61
CA GLU A 421 -15.73 5.01 24.59
C GLU A 421 -15.20 5.87 23.43
N ILE A 422 -14.47 6.96 23.72
CA ILE A 422 -13.90 7.85 22.68
C ILE A 422 -12.85 7.13 21.84
N ILE A 423 -11.94 6.40 22.47
CA ILE A 423 -10.92 5.60 21.77
C ILE A 423 -11.59 4.59 20.84
N HIS A 424 -12.58 3.88 21.37
CA HIS A 424 -13.34 2.90 20.59
C HIS A 424 -14.06 3.55 19.40
N PHE A 425 -14.78 4.63 19.61
CA PHE A 425 -15.55 5.31 18.56
C PHE A 425 -14.66 5.89 17.46
N LYS A 426 -13.60 6.60 17.83
CA LYS A 426 -12.67 7.18 16.84
C LYS A 426 -12.00 6.09 16.03
N THR A 427 -11.49 5.06 16.67
CA THR A 427 -10.84 3.95 15.96
C THR A 427 -11.80 3.19 15.04
N GLU A 428 -13.01 2.85 15.54
CA GLU A 428 -13.97 2.09 14.76
C GLU A 428 -14.55 2.88 13.59
N LEU A 429 -14.89 4.16 13.83
CA LEU A 429 -15.64 4.97 12.86
C LEU A 429 -14.76 5.76 11.91
N THR A 430 -13.55 6.16 12.32
CA THR A 430 -12.70 7.05 11.52
C THR A 430 -11.33 6.47 11.18
N GLY A 431 -10.95 5.32 11.77
CA GLY A 431 -9.63 4.72 11.60
C GLY A 431 -8.50 5.49 12.31
N ILE A 432 -8.82 6.51 13.13
CA ILE A 432 -7.81 7.26 13.89
C ILE A 432 -7.67 6.70 15.29
N PHE A 433 -6.47 6.29 15.64
CA PHE A 433 -6.13 5.95 17.02
C PHE A 433 -5.66 7.20 17.77
N PRO A 434 -6.38 7.62 18.84
CA PRO A 434 -6.04 8.82 19.58
C PRO A 434 -4.95 8.51 20.63
N MET A 435 -3.69 8.50 20.21
CA MET A 435 -2.53 8.16 21.02
C MET A 435 -2.48 8.94 22.36
N ASN A 436 -2.79 10.23 22.31
CA ASN A 436 -2.78 11.13 23.48
C ASN A 436 -3.78 10.77 24.58
N LEU A 437 -4.82 9.97 24.27
CA LEU A 437 -5.76 9.45 25.27
C LEU A 437 -5.30 8.12 25.89
N VAL A 438 -4.31 7.47 25.27
CA VAL A 438 -3.81 6.14 25.72
C VAL A 438 -2.55 6.26 26.52
N ILE A 439 -1.67 7.19 26.17
CA ILE A 439 -0.43 7.46 26.89
C ILE A 439 -0.19 8.97 26.93
N SER A 440 0.06 9.50 28.13
CA SER A 440 0.29 10.92 28.30
C SER A 440 1.71 11.31 27.86
N PRO A 441 1.92 12.56 27.39
CA PRO A 441 3.26 13.07 27.10
C PRO A 441 4.23 12.93 28.27
N GLU A 442 3.75 13.13 29.50
CA GLU A 442 4.58 12.98 30.70
C GLU A 442 5.03 11.53 30.93
N THR A 443 4.18 10.55 30.59
CA THR A 443 4.56 9.13 30.67
C THR A 443 5.63 8.81 29.62
N ILE A 444 5.50 9.35 28.41
CA ILE A 444 6.51 9.19 27.34
C ILE A 444 7.85 9.78 27.77
N GLU A 445 7.87 10.99 28.37
CA GLU A 445 9.10 11.59 28.89
C GLU A 445 9.73 10.75 30.00
N LYS A 446 8.96 10.22 30.94
CA LYS A 446 9.46 9.32 32.00
C LYS A 446 10.05 8.03 31.43
N LEU A 447 9.53 7.52 30.32
CA LEU A 447 10.08 6.34 29.65
C LEU A 447 11.42 6.68 28.98
N LYS A 448 11.55 7.86 28.37
CA LYS A 448 12.82 8.36 27.80
C LYS A 448 13.88 8.55 28.88
N GLU A 449 13.53 9.17 30.00
CA GLU A 449 14.44 9.34 31.16
C GLU A 449 14.96 8.01 31.71
N LYS A 450 14.18 6.93 31.58
CA LYS A 450 14.54 5.56 31.99
C LYS A 450 15.21 4.74 30.87
N PHE A 451 15.55 5.36 29.75
CA PHE A 451 16.12 4.69 28.58
C PHE A 451 15.26 3.52 28.06
N ILE A 452 13.94 3.69 28.07
CA ILE A 452 12.99 2.73 27.53
C ILE A 452 12.42 3.32 26.22
N PRO A 453 13.00 2.99 25.06
CA PRO A 453 12.58 3.55 23.78
C PRO A 453 11.21 3.00 23.32
N PRO A 454 10.51 3.70 22.42
CA PRO A 454 9.42 3.09 21.67
C PRO A 454 9.94 1.93 20.82
N ILE A 455 9.06 1.01 20.42
CA ILE A 455 9.49 -0.18 19.67
C ILE A 455 10.15 0.16 18.32
N SER A 456 9.78 1.24 17.67
CA SER A 456 10.40 1.73 16.43
C SER A 456 11.87 2.18 16.61
N GLU A 457 12.26 2.51 17.85
CA GLU A 457 13.62 2.90 18.22
C GLU A 457 14.29 1.79 19.06
N PHE A 458 13.90 0.54 18.86
CA PHE A 458 14.41 -0.61 19.62
C PHE A 458 15.92 -0.74 19.51
N ASP A 459 16.55 -0.95 20.67
CA ASP A 459 17.98 -1.18 20.79
C ASP A 459 18.25 -2.64 21.15
N GLU A 460 19.01 -3.33 20.29
CA GLU A 460 19.34 -4.75 20.46
C GLU A 460 20.19 -5.04 21.70
N GLU A 461 20.96 -4.07 22.19
CA GLU A 461 21.75 -4.20 23.43
C GLU A 461 20.88 -4.10 24.66
N LEU A 462 19.92 -3.14 24.68
CA LEU A 462 19.00 -2.94 25.79
C LEU A 462 17.89 -4.01 25.84
N GLN A 463 17.46 -4.48 24.68
CA GLN A 463 16.39 -5.47 24.49
C GLN A 463 15.06 -5.12 25.18
N ILE A 464 14.85 -3.87 25.53
CA ILE A 464 13.65 -3.37 26.20
C ILE A 464 13.05 -2.23 25.40
N CYS A 465 11.73 -2.24 25.23
CA CYS A 465 10.99 -1.17 24.58
C CYS A 465 9.55 -1.09 25.12
N TRP A 466 8.83 -0.07 24.71
CA TRP A 466 7.40 0.04 25.00
C TRP A 466 6.59 0.15 23.71
N PHE A 467 5.33 -0.29 23.77
CA PHE A 467 4.39 -0.32 22.65
C PHE A 467 2.94 -0.44 23.14
N ILE A 468 1.99 -0.24 22.25
CA ILE A 468 0.56 -0.37 22.51
C ILE A 468 -0.01 -1.46 21.58
N PRO A 469 -0.50 -2.60 22.11
CA PRO A 469 -1.17 -3.62 21.32
C PRO A 469 -2.46 -3.11 20.71
N ARG A 470 -2.60 -3.29 19.38
CA ARG A 470 -3.78 -2.89 18.62
C ARG A 470 -4.63 -4.10 18.23
N LYS A 471 -3.99 -5.24 17.98
CA LYS A 471 -4.65 -6.46 17.55
C LYS A 471 -3.90 -7.69 18.01
N VAL A 472 -4.64 -8.72 18.41
CA VAL A 472 -4.11 -10.06 18.67
C VAL A 472 -4.58 -10.99 17.56
N ILE A 473 -3.64 -11.70 16.95
CA ILE A 473 -3.91 -12.68 15.90
C ILE A 473 -3.47 -14.05 16.42
N PRO A 474 -4.39 -14.88 16.93
CA PRO A 474 -4.07 -16.24 17.37
C PRO A 474 -3.66 -17.11 16.18
N LYS A 475 -2.61 -17.89 16.36
CA LYS A 475 -2.06 -18.80 15.36
C LYS A 475 -1.67 -20.13 16.00
N LYS A 476 -1.54 -21.17 15.18
CA LYS A 476 -0.99 -22.47 15.60
C LYS A 476 0.20 -22.86 14.72
N THR A 477 1.22 -23.40 15.35
CA THR A 477 2.36 -23.98 14.64
C THR A 477 1.93 -25.26 13.90
N LYS A 478 2.74 -25.76 12.98
CA LYS A 478 2.52 -27.07 12.32
C LYS A 478 2.40 -28.25 13.31
N ARG A 479 2.93 -28.07 14.52
CA ARG A 479 2.86 -29.07 15.62
C ARG A 479 1.70 -28.81 16.60
N GLY A 480 0.75 -27.92 16.25
CA GLY A 480 -0.45 -27.62 17.04
C GLY A 480 -0.24 -26.72 18.27
N LYS A 481 0.97 -26.18 18.50
CA LYS A 481 1.22 -25.27 19.62
C LYS A 481 0.68 -23.87 19.31
N ASP A 482 -0.02 -23.27 20.27
CA ASP A 482 -0.54 -21.91 20.16
C ASP A 482 0.58 -20.85 20.25
N TYR A 483 0.44 -19.80 19.46
CA TYR A 483 1.21 -18.57 19.54
C TYR A 483 0.35 -17.39 19.07
N TRP A 484 0.72 -16.19 19.47
CA TRP A 484 0.03 -14.97 19.03
C TRP A 484 0.96 -14.09 18.22
N ILE A 485 0.40 -13.42 17.23
CA ILE A 485 1.04 -12.27 16.58
C ILE A 485 0.30 -11.02 17.07
N LEU A 486 1.02 -10.15 17.75
CA LEU A 486 0.51 -8.85 18.16
C LEU A 486 0.85 -7.83 17.09
N GLN A 487 -0.13 -7.08 16.63
CA GLN A 487 0.12 -5.83 15.93
C GLN A 487 0.14 -4.72 16.97
N VAL A 488 1.22 -3.96 17.00
CA VAL A 488 1.47 -2.93 18.00
C VAL A 488 1.79 -1.61 17.32
N ILE A 489 1.62 -0.51 18.07
CA ILE A 489 1.96 0.85 17.65
C ILE A 489 2.68 1.56 18.80
N ASP A 490 3.45 2.58 18.50
CA ASP A 490 4.11 3.43 19.48
C ASP A 490 3.87 4.93 19.28
N SER A 491 4.59 5.78 20.00
CA SER A 491 4.45 7.25 19.91
C SER A 491 4.84 7.84 18.56
N ASN A 492 5.67 7.16 17.80
CA ASN A 492 6.11 7.60 16.47
C ASN A 492 5.07 7.24 15.38
N ASN A 493 3.97 6.59 15.80
CA ASN A 493 2.91 6.03 14.94
C ASN A 493 3.42 4.91 14.02
N GLU A 494 4.57 4.33 14.33
CA GLU A 494 5.08 3.16 13.63
C GLU A 494 4.34 1.91 14.08
N THR A 495 4.08 1.01 13.13
CA THR A 495 3.37 -0.24 13.38
C THR A 495 4.30 -1.44 13.23
N GLU A 496 4.39 -2.25 14.29
CA GLU A 496 5.25 -3.42 14.33
C GLU A 496 4.47 -4.70 14.66
N LYS A 497 5.11 -5.84 14.43
CA LYS A 497 4.56 -7.16 14.76
C LYS A 497 5.47 -7.87 15.75
N ILE A 498 4.87 -8.35 16.85
CA ILE A 498 5.57 -9.15 17.86
C ILE A 498 5.02 -10.57 17.84
N THR A 499 5.88 -11.56 17.63
CA THR A 499 5.50 -12.98 17.73
C THR A 499 5.67 -13.47 19.17
N CYS A 500 4.57 -13.81 19.83
CA CYS A 500 4.54 -14.30 21.19
C CYS A 500 4.43 -15.82 21.19
N TRP A 501 5.51 -16.49 21.57
CA TRP A 501 5.57 -17.95 21.65
C TRP A 501 5.18 -18.51 23.02
N GLY A 502 4.70 -19.76 23.05
CA GLY A 502 4.39 -20.47 24.30
C GLY A 502 3.17 -19.91 25.03
N ILE A 503 2.20 -19.41 24.30
CA ILE A 503 0.94 -18.87 24.82
C ILE A 503 0.05 -19.99 25.38
N ASP A 504 -0.49 -19.78 26.56
CA ASP A 504 -1.62 -20.52 27.11
C ASP A 504 -2.89 -19.66 27.01
N PRO A 505 -3.77 -19.89 26.01
CA PRO A 505 -4.95 -19.03 25.80
C PRO A 505 -5.93 -18.96 26.99
N LYS A 506 -5.77 -19.86 27.99
CA LYS A 506 -6.61 -19.86 29.19
C LYS A 506 -6.05 -18.96 30.32
N LYS A 507 -4.76 -18.68 30.27
CA LYS A 507 -4.04 -17.94 31.33
C LYS A 507 -3.50 -16.60 30.84
N ASP A 508 -3.10 -16.57 29.57
CA ASP A 508 -2.50 -15.38 28.99
C ASP A 508 -3.60 -14.43 28.50
N SER A 509 -3.48 -13.17 28.85
CA SER A 509 -4.34 -12.09 28.37
C SER A 509 -3.52 -10.84 28.10
N ILE A 510 -3.98 -10.02 27.17
CA ILE A 510 -3.40 -8.73 26.86
C ILE A 510 -4.52 -7.71 26.65
N HIS A 511 -4.37 -6.55 27.24
CA HIS A 511 -5.32 -5.46 27.08
C HIS A 511 -4.99 -4.67 25.82
N ILE A 512 -5.90 -4.68 24.87
CA ILE A 512 -5.79 -3.87 23.66
C ILE A 512 -5.92 -2.39 24.02
N ASN A 513 -5.17 -1.53 23.32
CA ASN A 513 -5.14 -0.08 23.56
C ASN A 513 -4.63 0.34 24.95
N ARG A 514 -3.79 -0.47 25.57
CA ARG A 514 -3.07 -0.10 26.78
C ARG A 514 -1.57 -0.20 26.52
N PRO A 515 -0.76 0.73 27.03
CA PRO A 515 0.68 0.71 26.80
C PRO A 515 1.37 -0.37 27.64
N TYR A 516 2.28 -1.09 27.03
CA TYR A 516 3.10 -2.13 27.66
C TYR A 516 4.58 -1.84 27.45
N MET A 517 5.37 -2.23 28.43
CA MET A 517 6.82 -2.35 28.34
C MET A 517 7.18 -3.82 28.28
N SER A 518 8.14 -4.21 27.46
CA SER A 518 8.58 -5.59 27.34
C SER A 518 10.05 -5.71 26.96
N ARG A 519 10.65 -6.85 27.35
CA ARG A 519 11.85 -7.35 26.71
C ARG A 519 11.48 -8.15 25.48
N LEU A 520 12.13 -7.86 24.36
CA LEU A 520 11.93 -8.51 23.08
C LEU A 520 13.27 -9.01 22.53
N GLU A 521 13.20 -10.08 21.73
CA GLU A 521 14.26 -10.55 20.85
C GLU A 521 13.95 -10.04 19.44
N TYR A 522 14.95 -9.55 18.73
CA TYR A 522 14.83 -9.14 17.34
C TYR A 522 15.69 -10.02 16.44
N ASP A 523 15.13 -10.45 15.33
CA ASP A 523 15.81 -11.21 14.28
C ASP A 523 15.56 -10.53 12.95
N PRO A 524 16.60 -10.16 12.16
CA PRO A 524 16.43 -9.42 10.90
C PRO A 524 15.52 -10.13 9.88
N LYS A 525 15.40 -11.46 9.96
CA LYS A 525 14.55 -12.26 9.08
C LYS A 525 13.13 -12.47 9.60
N TRP A 526 12.95 -12.54 10.92
CA TRP A 526 11.68 -12.96 11.54
C TRP A 526 11.01 -11.85 12.36
N GLY A 527 11.70 -10.69 12.55
CA GLY A 527 11.22 -9.56 13.33
C GLY A 527 11.22 -9.80 14.84
N PHE A 528 10.41 -9.04 15.56
CA PHE A 528 10.31 -9.11 17.02
C PHE A 528 9.64 -10.38 17.52
N SER A 529 10.20 -10.92 18.60
CA SER A 529 9.61 -12.09 19.27
C SER A 529 9.82 -12.08 20.79
N THR A 530 8.98 -12.85 21.50
CA THR A 530 9.13 -13.13 22.94
C THR A 530 8.64 -14.53 23.27
N ARG A 531 9.25 -15.17 24.27
CA ARG A 531 8.90 -16.54 24.70
C ARG A 531 8.18 -16.59 26.02
N SER A 532 7.77 -15.63 26.63
CA SER A 532 7.04 -15.65 27.90
C SER A 532 6.35 -14.32 28.10
N MET A 533 5.29 -14.08 27.34
CA MET A 533 4.53 -12.84 27.40
C MET A 533 4.16 -12.47 28.85
N TYR A 534 3.65 -13.39 29.62
CA TYR A 534 3.28 -13.19 31.03
C TYR A 534 4.41 -12.65 31.92
N ARG A 535 5.66 -13.07 31.65
CA ARG A 535 6.82 -12.61 32.43
C ARG A 535 7.43 -11.31 31.90
N ASN A 536 7.32 -11.10 30.61
CA ASN A 536 8.02 -10.03 29.91
C ASN A 536 7.18 -8.76 29.73
N PHE A 537 5.86 -8.90 29.64
CA PHE A 537 4.97 -7.76 29.43
C PHE A 537 4.56 -7.12 30.75
N ARG A 538 4.82 -5.84 30.88
CA ARG A 538 4.40 -5.03 32.03
C ARG A 538 3.51 -3.89 31.53
N LEU A 539 2.29 -3.84 32.04
CA LEU A 539 1.36 -2.74 31.78
C LEU A 539 1.95 -1.46 32.34
N LEU A 540 1.96 -0.41 31.53
CA LEU A 540 2.30 0.94 31.97
C LEU A 540 1.00 1.60 32.45
N GLY A 541 0.97 1.99 33.72
CA GLY A 541 -0.19 2.60 34.36
C GLY A 541 -0.31 4.08 34.10
#